data_f8460f9941a6cb275fd13276f76f1289
#
_entry.id   f8460f9941a6cb275fd13276f76f1289
#
_cell.length_a   1.000
_cell.length_b   1.000
_cell.length_c   1.000
_cell.angle_alpha   90.00
_cell.angle_beta   90.00
_cell.angle_gamma   90.00
#
_symmetry.space_group_name_H-M   'P 1'
#
loop_
_entity.id
_entity.type
_entity.pdbx_description
1 polymer ?
#
loop_
_entity_poly.entity_id
_entity_poly.type
_entity_poly.pdbx_seq_one_letter_code
_entity_poly.pdbx_strand_id
1 'polypeptide(L)'
;MAAPAVAAVAKKVIAYVVTDKKAMKVVGGIILGVIVIICMPIAALLGIFSGGIEIDTNRLQEMLQENQTVLVEGWSEVESGMTNAGYDATRIQEAQLLFVFSLYEHVEENGFADKFVGCFAAEQTDAELIANVNSAFGTDIAVEDFTKAMSATRNAYINTANYVDPTTKNNLDLVKWAENAADKGWGYVWGTYGSVLDNSLLDSKITQYPEEVGGKEQFIRENWLWKRTADCVGLIKGYSWYDAETQKTLLVSNGMPDIGADTMYENATEKGSIDTIPEILGLAVWKEGHIGIYIGDGNVVEAYGTERGVIRTALADGGWTHWLEVPCISYNEQEETS
;
A
#
# COMPACT_ATOMS: atom_id res chain seq x y z
N MET A 1 -4.28 -8.61 24.28
CA MET A 1 -4.34 -10.10 24.28
C MET A 1 -5.21 -10.69 23.16
N ALA A 2 -5.60 -9.92 22.14
CA ALA A 2 -6.50 -10.39 21.05
C ALA A 2 -5.76 -10.94 19.79
N ALA A 3 -4.49 -10.62 19.60
CA ALA A 3 -3.73 -11.00 18.40
C ALA A 3 -3.60 -12.52 18.12
N PRO A 4 -3.45 -13.43 19.12
CA PRO A 4 -3.35 -14.86 18.84
C PRO A 4 -4.66 -15.51 18.39
N ALA A 5 -5.81 -14.97 18.81
CA ALA A 5 -7.12 -15.51 18.44
C ALA A 5 -7.45 -15.20 16.96
N VAL A 6 -7.15 -14.01 16.49
CA VAL A 6 -7.38 -13.58 15.10
C VAL A 6 -6.49 -14.37 14.12
N ALA A 7 -5.21 -14.58 14.46
CA ALA A 7 -4.32 -15.42 13.68
C ALA A 7 -4.78 -16.89 13.59
N ALA A 8 -5.39 -17.41 14.66
CA ALA A 8 -5.95 -18.76 14.69
C ALA A 8 -7.22 -18.89 13.82
N VAL A 9 -8.06 -17.84 13.78
CA VAL A 9 -9.26 -17.77 12.93
C VAL A 9 -8.85 -17.66 11.45
N ALA A 10 -7.95 -16.75 11.12
CA ALA A 10 -7.42 -16.60 9.76
C ALA A 10 -6.82 -17.93 9.25
N LYS A 11 -6.04 -18.65 10.07
CA LYS A 11 -5.52 -19.97 9.74
C LYS A 11 -6.60 -21.02 9.48
N LYS A 12 -7.69 -21.03 10.26
CA LYS A 12 -8.81 -21.98 10.06
C LYS A 12 -9.61 -21.66 8.80
N VAL A 13 -9.87 -20.39 8.51
CA VAL A 13 -10.57 -19.97 7.30
C VAL A 13 -9.74 -20.29 6.06
N ILE A 14 -8.44 -19.98 6.07
CA ILE A 14 -7.52 -20.33 4.98
C ILE A 14 -7.46 -21.87 4.79
N ALA A 15 -7.37 -22.65 5.86
CA ALA A 15 -7.34 -24.10 5.78
C ALA A 15 -8.64 -24.68 5.20
N TYR A 16 -9.80 -24.10 5.52
CA TYR A 16 -11.09 -24.55 4.98
C TYR A 16 -11.21 -24.26 3.47
N VAL A 17 -10.83 -23.06 3.04
CA VAL A 17 -10.87 -22.64 1.62
C VAL A 17 -9.90 -23.45 0.76
N VAL A 18 -8.71 -23.79 1.27
CA VAL A 18 -7.69 -24.55 0.54
C VAL A 18 -8.03 -26.04 0.42
N THR A 19 -8.87 -26.60 1.32
CA THR A 19 -9.17 -28.04 1.34
C THR A 19 -10.41 -28.45 0.55
N ASP A 20 -11.31 -27.51 0.17
CA ASP A 20 -12.51 -27.83 -0.62
C ASP A 20 -12.33 -27.46 -2.10
N LYS A 21 -12.09 -28.46 -2.95
CA LYS A 21 -11.92 -28.30 -4.41
C LYS A 21 -13.15 -27.74 -5.15
N LYS A 22 -14.36 -27.78 -4.58
CA LYS A 22 -15.56 -27.16 -5.16
C LYS A 22 -15.65 -25.69 -4.73
N ALA A 23 -15.33 -25.39 -3.49
CA ALA A 23 -15.17 -24.01 -2.99
C ALA A 23 -14.11 -23.27 -3.81
N MET A 24 -12.97 -23.90 -4.15
CA MET A 24 -11.89 -23.30 -4.95
C MET A 24 -12.30 -22.87 -6.37
N LYS A 25 -13.26 -23.49 -7.02
CA LYS A 25 -13.65 -23.17 -8.40
C LYS A 25 -14.71 -22.06 -8.52
N VAL A 26 -15.60 -21.93 -7.55
CA VAL A 26 -16.65 -20.90 -7.51
C VAL A 26 -16.17 -19.66 -6.74
N VAL A 27 -15.25 -19.87 -5.84
CA VAL A 27 -14.76 -18.96 -4.81
C VAL A 27 -13.41 -18.32 -5.18
N GLY A 28 -12.73 -18.84 -6.20
CA GLY A 28 -11.35 -18.47 -6.53
C GLY A 28 -11.10 -17.01 -6.92
N GLY A 29 -12.14 -16.27 -7.34
CA GLY A 29 -12.01 -14.83 -7.63
C GLY A 29 -12.56 -13.95 -6.50
N ILE A 30 -13.70 -14.31 -5.93
CA ILE A 30 -14.48 -13.45 -5.04
C ILE A 30 -14.05 -13.60 -3.57
N ILE A 31 -13.83 -14.83 -3.10
CA ILE A 31 -13.42 -15.07 -1.71
C ILE A 31 -11.93 -14.75 -1.49
N LEU A 32 -11.06 -14.90 -2.49
CA LEU A 32 -9.68 -14.43 -2.34
C LEU A 32 -9.66 -12.91 -2.11
N GLY A 33 -10.47 -12.14 -2.81
CA GLY A 33 -10.66 -10.71 -2.58
C GLY A 33 -11.20 -10.42 -1.18
N VAL A 34 -12.30 -11.06 -0.78
CA VAL A 34 -12.94 -10.86 0.54
C VAL A 34 -12.05 -11.41 1.68
N ILE A 35 -11.38 -12.55 1.52
CA ILE A 35 -10.48 -13.11 2.55
C ILE A 35 -9.17 -12.32 2.64
N VAL A 36 -8.60 -11.85 1.55
CA VAL A 36 -7.41 -11.00 1.58
C VAL A 36 -7.75 -9.66 2.21
N ILE A 37 -8.93 -9.10 1.93
CA ILE A 37 -9.38 -7.85 2.56
C ILE A 37 -9.79 -8.07 4.02
N ILE A 38 -10.38 -9.19 4.40
CA ILE A 38 -10.69 -9.53 5.79
C ILE A 38 -9.42 -9.88 6.58
N CYS A 39 -8.45 -10.54 6.00
CA CYS A 39 -7.27 -11.03 6.75
C CYS A 39 -6.11 -10.02 6.83
N MET A 40 -5.90 -9.15 5.83
CA MET A 40 -4.85 -8.12 5.90
C MET A 40 -5.22 -6.89 6.72
N PRO A 41 -6.43 -6.32 6.58
CA PRO A 41 -6.78 -5.14 7.36
C PRO A 41 -7.25 -5.44 8.77
N ILE A 42 -7.73 -6.65 9.10
CA ILE A 42 -8.15 -6.94 10.48
C ILE A 42 -6.99 -6.76 11.46
N ALA A 43 -5.77 -7.15 11.11
CA ALA A 43 -4.62 -6.86 11.95
C ALA A 43 -4.25 -5.36 11.97
N ALA A 44 -4.37 -4.67 10.83
CA ALA A 44 -4.14 -3.23 10.73
C ALA A 44 -5.31 -2.43 11.31
N LEU A 45 -6.55 -2.85 11.05
CA LEU A 45 -7.77 -2.20 11.54
C LEU A 45 -8.00 -2.44 13.03
N LEU A 46 -7.65 -3.59 13.59
CA LEU A 46 -7.62 -3.78 15.05
C LEU A 46 -6.61 -2.85 15.73
N GLY A 47 -5.53 -2.46 15.03
CA GLY A 47 -4.62 -1.40 15.46
C GLY A 47 -5.24 0.00 15.38
N ILE A 48 -6.05 0.30 14.36
CA ILE A 48 -6.72 1.58 14.16
C ILE A 48 -7.88 1.74 15.14
N PHE A 49 -8.68 0.70 15.33
CA PHE A 49 -9.88 0.73 16.18
C PHE A 49 -9.61 0.42 17.66
N SER A 50 -8.37 0.10 18.07
CA SER A 50 -8.02 -0.02 19.49
C SER A 50 -8.18 1.30 20.28
N GLY A 51 -8.61 2.38 19.61
CA GLY A 51 -8.91 3.69 20.18
C GLY A 51 -10.38 3.97 20.49
N GLY A 52 -11.33 3.02 20.35
CA GLY A 52 -12.70 3.32 20.78
C GLY A 52 -13.87 2.53 20.18
N ILE A 53 -13.68 1.73 19.17
CA ILE A 53 -14.75 0.85 18.66
C ILE A 53 -14.40 -0.58 19.05
N GLU A 54 -15.14 -1.17 20.00
CA GLU A 54 -15.12 -2.60 20.27
C GLU A 54 -15.79 -3.32 19.07
N ILE A 55 -14.98 -3.78 18.11
CA ILE A 55 -15.48 -4.75 17.13
C ILE A 55 -15.67 -6.07 17.87
N ASP A 56 -16.92 -6.49 18.03
CA ASP A 56 -17.22 -7.84 18.50
C ASP A 56 -16.81 -8.86 17.44
N THR A 57 -15.54 -9.29 17.53
CA THR A 57 -14.95 -10.25 16.61
C THR A 57 -15.65 -11.61 16.66
N ASN A 58 -16.33 -11.95 17.77
CA ASN A 58 -17.09 -13.20 17.89
C ASN A 58 -18.38 -13.08 17.08
N ARG A 59 -19.08 -11.96 17.19
CA ARG A 59 -20.30 -11.68 16.41
C ARG A 59 -20.04 -11.62 14.91
N LEU A 60 -18.93 -10.98 14.50
CA LEU A 60 -18.51 -10.97 13.10
C LEU A 60 -18.20 -12.40 12.60
N GLN A 61 -17.57 -13.23 13.43
CA GLN A 61 -17.24 -14.62 13.09
C GLN A 61 -18.50 -15.51 12.99
N GLU A 62 -19.44 -15.38 13.91
CA GLU A 62 -20.73 -16.07 13.88
C GLU A 62 -21.53 -15.69 12.63
N MET A 63 -21.60 -14.41 12.32
CA MET A 63 -22.28 -13.90 11.12
C MET A 63 -21.65 -14.40 9.82
N LEU A 64 -20.32 -14.39 9.71
CA LEU A 64 -19.62 -14.93 8.54
C LEU A 64 -19.86 -16.43 8.35
N GLN A 65 -20.12 -17.18 9.43
CA GLN A 65 -20.44 -18.61 9.36
C GLN A 65 -21.91 -18.87 9.02
N GLU A 66 -22.84 -18.06 9.56
CA GLU A 66 -24.28 -18.26 9.41
C GLU A 66 -24.82 -17.67 8.09
N ASN A 67 -24.24 -16.56 7.59
CA ASN A 67 -24.76 -15.80 6.46
C ASN A 67 -23.80 -15.73 5.27
N GLN A 68 -22.83 -16.64 5.17
CA GLN A 68 -21.78 -16.59 4.14
C GLN A 68 -22.35 -16.44 2.70
N THR A 69 -23.42 -17.15 2.38
CA THR A 69 -24.03 -17.09 1.03
C THR A 69 -24.64 -15.73 0.76
N VAL A 70 -25.40 -15.20 1.71
CA VAL A 70 -26.08 -13.89 1.57
C VAL A 70 -25.09 -12.75 1.46
N LEU A 71 -24.00 -12.79 2.26
CA LEU A 71 -22.94 -11.78 2.21
C LEU A 71 -22.16 -11.83 0.90
N VAL A 72 -21.89 -13.03 0.37
CA VAL A 72 -21.20 -13.20 -0.91
C VAL A 72 -22.06 -12.74 -2.08
N GLU A 73 -23.35 -13.10 -2.09
CA GLU A 73 -24.30 -12.65 -3.13
C GLU A 73 -24.48 -11.14 -3.08
N GLY A 74 -24.73 -10.56 -1.90
CA GLY A 74 -24.90 -9.13 -1.73
C GLY A 74 -23.65 -8.33 -2.11
N TRP A 75 -22.44 -8.81 -1.77
CA TRP A 75 -21.21 -8.18 -2.26
C TRP A 75 -21.07 -8.28 -3.78
N SER A 76 -21.38 -9.43 -4.37
CA SER A 76 -21.28 -9.62 -5.83
C SER A 76 -22.21 -8.65 -6.59
N GLU A 77 -23.39 -8.35 -6.06
CA GLU A 77 -24.31 -7.36 -6.62
C GLU A 77 -23.73 -5.94 -6.53
N VAL A 78 -23.15 -5.56 -5.37
CA VAL A 78 -22.48 -4.26 -5.18
C VAL A 78 -21.28 -4.12 -6.11
N GLU A 79 -20.39 -5.10 -6.17
CA GLU A 79 -19.19 -5.08 -7.03
C GLU A 79 -19.57 -4.95 -8.51
N SER A 80 -20.59 -5.69 -8.93
CA SER A 80 -21.13 -5.59 -10.29
C SER A 80 -21.72 -4.21 -10.56
N GLY A 81 -22.47 -3.64 -9.61
CA GLY A 81 -23.01 -2.29 -9.71
C GLY A 81 -21.93 -1.21 -9.81
N MET A 82 -20.90 -1.30 -8.97
CA MET A 82 -19.75 -0.39 -8.99
C MET A 82 -18.98 -0.47 -10.32
N THR A 83 -18.74 -1.68 -10.81
CA THR A 83 -18.07 -1.93 -12.10
C THR A 83 -18.88 -1.38 -13.27
N ASN A 84 -20.20 -1.62 -13.30
CA ASN A 84 -21.09 -1.12 -14.34
C ASN A 84 -21.21 0.42 -14.33
N ALA A 85 -21.08 1.04 -13.16
CA ALA A 85 -21.03 2.50 -13.00
C ALA A 85 -19.68 3.09 -13.43
N GLY A 86 -18.67 2.26 -13.77
CA GLY A 86 -17.36 2.70 -14.23
C GLY A 86 -16.40 3.12 -13.13
N TYR A 87 -16.63 2.72 -11.88
CA TYR A 87 -15.72 2.99 -10.77
C TYR A 87 -14.46 2.14 -10.88
N ASP A 88 -13.33 2.72 -10.49
CA ASP A 88 -12.03 2.06 -10.48
C ASP A 88 -11.87 1.09 -9.27
N ALA A 89 -10.79 0.32 -9.30
CA ALA A 89 -10.48 -0.63 -8.24
C ALA A 89 -10.39 -0.01 -6.84
N THR A 90 -9.95 1.25 -6.73
CA THR A 90 -9.85 1.96 -5.45
C THR A 90 -11.22 2.24 -4.88
N ARG A 91 -12.16 2.72 -5.72
CA ARG A 91 -13.56 2.95 -5.31
C ARG A 91 -14.27 1.65 -4.93
N ILE A 92 -14.01 0.56 -5.65
CA ILE A 92 -14.53 -0.77 -5.32
C ILE A 92 -14.00 -1.23 -3.94
N GLN A 93 -12.72 -0.98 -3.64
CA GLN A 93 -12.15 -1.28 -2.32
C GLN A 93 -12.77 -0.44 -1.20
N GLU A 94 -13.09 0.84 -1.45
CA GLU A 94 -13.81 1.69 -0.51
C GLU A 94 -15.20 1.13 -0.20
N ALA A 95 -15.94 0.74 -1.24
CA ALA A 95 -17.23 0.10 -1.07
C ALA A 95 -17.11 -1.21 -0.28
N GLN A 96 -16.12 -2.02 -0.58
CA GLN A 96 -15.90 -3.28 0.12
C GLN A 96 -15.59 -3.08 1.61
N LEU A 97 -14.79 -2.07 1.94
CA LEU A 97 -14.51 -1.72 3.34
C LEU A 97 -15.79 -1.32 4.08
N LEU A 98 -16.59 -0.40 3.51
CA LEU A 98 -17.85 0.03 4.10
C LEU A 98 -18.85 -1.12 4.23
N PHE A 99 -18.94 -2.00 3.21
CA PHE A 99 -19.79 -3.18 3.24
C PHE A 99 -19.43 -4.08 4.43
N VAL A 100 -18.16 -4.45 4.55
CA VAL A 100 -17.70 -5.42 5.57
C VAL A 100 -17.79 -4.87 6.98
N PHE A 101 -17.49 -3.60 7.19
CA PHE A 101 -17.37 -3.05 8.54
C PHE A 101 -18.63 -2.34 9.06
N SER A 102 -19.53 -1.90 8.16
CA SER A 102 -20.63 -1.04 8.57
C SER A 102 -21.97 -1.39 7.95
N LEU A 103 -22.02 -2.10 6.81
CA LEU A 103 -23.25 -2.29 6.06
C LEU A 103 -23.68 -3.75 5.90
N TYR A 104 -22.93 -4.68 6.40
CA TYR A 104 -23.23 -6.11 6.25
C TYR A 104 -24.59 -6.51 6.83
N GLU A 105 -25.09 -5.82 7.87
CA GLU A 105 -26.41 -6.07 8.47
C GLU A 105 -27.57 -5.59 7.55
N HIS A 106 -27.27 -4.73 6.56
CA HIS A 106 -28.24 -4.19 5.63
C HIS A 106 -28.37 -5.00 4.33
N VAL A 107 -27.54 -6.04 4.15
CA VAL A 107 -27.44 -6.79 2.88
C VAL A 107 -28.76 -7.41 2.40
N GLU A 108 -29.65 -7.78 3.33
CA GLU A 108 -30.97 -8.35 3.04
C GLU A 108 -32.05 -7.28 2.77
N GLU A 109 -31.72 -5.98 2.90
CA GLU A 109 -32.67 -4.92 2.56
C GLU A 109 -32.95 -4.89 1.06
N ASN A 110 -34.20 -4.71 0.68
CA ASN A 110 -34.61 -4.64 -0.72
C ASN A 110 -33.88 -3.49 -1.45
N GLY A 111 -33.15 -3.81 -2.53
CA GLY A 111 -32.40 -2.83 -3.30
C GLY A 111 -31.15 -2.32 -2.60
N PHE A 112 -30.59 -3.09 -1.67
CA PHE A 112 -29.38 -2.74 -0.93
C PHE A 112 -28.23 -2.33 -1.86
N ALA A 113 -27.92 -3.15 -2.87
CA ALA A 113 -26.80 -2.91 -3.78
C ALA A 113 -26.96 -1.58 -4.54
N ASP A 114 -28.14 -1.33 -5.14
CA ASP A 114 -28.41 -0.10 -5.87
C ASP A 114 -28.34 1.13 -4.95
N LYS A 115 -28.90 1.02 -3.75
CA LYS A 115 -28.88 2.07 -2.74
C LYS A 115 -27.45 2.40 -2.30
N PHE A 116 -26.63 1.36 -2.13
CA PHE A 116 -25.25 1.52 -1.69
C PHE A 116 -24.37 2.09 -2.81
N VAL A 117 -24.44 1.56 -4.03
CA VAL A 117 -23.75 2.10 -5.21
C VAL A 117 -24.14 3.56 -5.45
N GLY A 118 -25.41 3.92 -5.23
CA GLY A 118 -25.92 5.29 -5.32
C GLY A 118 -25.31 6.27 -4.31
N CYS A 119 -24.59 5.81 -3.27
CA CYS A 119 -23.84 6.69 -2.35
C CYS A 119 -22.54 7.21 -2.95
N PHE A 120 -22.03 6.60 -4.03
CA PHE A 120 -20.77 6.95 -4.65
C PHE A 120 -20.94 7.96 -5.79
N ALA A 121 -19.93 8.82 -5.97
CA ALA A 121 -19.79 9.74 -7.10
C ALA A 121 -18.34 9.76 -7.59
N ALA A 122 -18.12 10.18 -8.84
CA ALA A 122 -16.78 10.14 -9.47
C ALA A 122 -15.76 11.04 -8.73
N GLU A 123 -16.18 12.26 -8.40
CA GLU A 123 -15.37 13.19 -7.61
C GLU A 123 -16.08 13.46 -6.28
N GLN A 124 -15.63 12.76 -5.24
CA GLN A 124 -16.28 12.80 -3.92
C GLN A 124 -15.23 12.67 -2.83
N THR A 125 -15.32 13.52 -1.82
CA THR A 125 -14.50 13.42 -0.61
C THR A 125 -14.98 12.30 0.30
N ASP A 126 -14.11 11.84 1.19
CA ASP A 126 -14.47 10.85 2.22
C ASP A 126 -15.65 11.36 3.08
N ALA A 127 -15.68 12.66 3.39
CA ALA A 127 -16.76 13.26 4.16
C ALA A 127 -18.11 13.20 3.45
N GLU A 128 -18.14 13.47 2.15
CA GLU A 128 -19.36 13.39 1.33
C GLU A 128 -19.83 11.94 1.18
N LEU A 129 -18.90 10.99 0.94
CA LEU A 129 -19.23 9.57 0.87
C LEU A 129 -19.86 9.09 2.18
N ILE A 130 -19.23 9.38 3.30
CA ILE A 130 -19.72 8.95 4.61
C ILE A 130 -21.05 9.62 4.97
N ALA A 131 -21.23 10.90 4.64
CA ALA A 131 -22.52 11.57 4.82
C ALA A 131 -23.64 10.89 4.01
N ASN A 132 -23.37 10.52 2.74
CA ASN A 132 -24.31 9.79 1.91
C ASN A 132 -24.67 8.41 2.47
N VAL A 133 -23.66 7.65 2.91
CA VAL A 133 -23.84 6.32 3.50
C VAL A 133 -24.63 6.41 4.82
N ASN A 134 -24.24 7.30 5.74
CA ASN A 134 -24.95 7.51 6.99
C ASN A 134 -26.41 7.91 6.77
N SER A 135 -26.65 8.80 5.80
CA SER A 135 -28.02 9.21 5.44
C SER A 135 -28.84 8.08 4.83
N ALA A 136 -28.22 7.28 3.96
CA ALA A 136 -28.91 6.18 3.28
C ALA A 136 -29.26 5.03 4.20
N PHE A 137 -28.35 4.64 5.10
CA PHE A 137 -28.46 3.43 5.93
C PHE A 137 -28.75 3.69 7.41
N GLY A 138 -28.78 4.97 7.83
CA GLY A 138 -28.98 5.31 9.26
C GLY A 138 -27.81 4.94 10.14
N THR A 139 -26.61 4.82 9.55
CA THR A 139 -25.37 4.55 10.28
C THR A 139 -24.78 5.84 10.88
N ASP A 140 -23.83 5.68 11.80
CA ASP A 140 -23.09 6.80 12.43
C ASP A 140 -21.59 6.56 12.27
N ILE A 141 -21.15 6.40 11.01
CA ILE A 141 -19.75 6.18 10.68
C ILE A 141 -19.02 7.51 10.85
N ALA A 142 -17.95 7.53 11.66
CA ALA A 142 -17.09 8.71 11.79
C ALA A 142 -16.18 8.85 10.55
N VAL A 143 -16.18 10.04 9.94
CA VAL A 143 -15.35 10.34 8.76
C VAL A 143 -13.88 10.07 9.05
N GLU A 144 -13.40 10.45 10.23
CA GLU A 144 -12.00 10.28 10.64
C GLU A 144 -11.59 8.78 10.66
N ASP A 145 -12.45 7.91 11.19
CA ASP A 145 -12.18 6.47 11.26
C ASP A 145 -12.19 5.82 9.87
N PHE A 146 -13.14 6.23 9.03
CA PHE A 146 -13.17 5.80 7.64
C PHE A 146 -11.91 6.25 6.88
N THR A 147 -11.52 7.53 7.00
CA THR A 147 -10.34 8.07 6.32
C THR A 147 -9.06 7.37 6.77
N LYS A 148 -8.93 7.05 8.06
CA LYS A 148 -7.80 6.25 8.58
C LYS A 148 -7.79 4.84 8.01
N ALA A 149 -8.93 4.15 8.02
CA ALA A 149 -9.06 2.81 7.45
C ALA A 149 -8.76 2.81 5.95
N MET A 150 -9.29 3.80 5.22
CA MET A 150 -9.03 3.96 3.79
C MET A 150 -7.59 4.32 3.48
N SER A 151 -6.95 5.14 4.29
CA SER A 151 -5.53 5.44 4.12
C SER A 151 -4.69 4.16 4.17
N ALA A 152 -4.94 3.28 5.14
CA ALA A 152 -4.28 1.98 5.22
C ALA A 152 -4.55 1.11 3.98
N THR A 153 -5.80 1.05 3.53
CA THR A 153 -6.22 0.25 2.37
C THR A 153 -5.66 0.80 1.05
N ARG A 154 -5.78 2.11 0.81
CA ARG A 154 -5.25 2.80 -0.38
C ARG A 154 -3.73 2.66 -0.49
N ASN A 155 -3.04 2.57 0.64
CA ASN A 155 -1.60 2.40 0.70
C ASN A 155 -1.15 0.93 0.77
N ALA A 156 -2.06 -0.01 1.05
CA ALA A 156 -1.72 -1.44 1.09
C ALA A 156 -1.41 -2.03 -0.29
N TYR A 157 -2.03 -1.48 -1.35
CA TYR A 157 -1.89 -1.97 -2.71
C TYR A 157 -0.96 -1.09 -3.56
N ILE A 158 -0.01 -1.72 -4.24
CA ILE A 158 0.82 -1.07 -5.26
C ILE A 158 0.34 -1.55 -6.63
N ASN A 159 -0.16 -0.62 -7.45
CA ASN A 159 -0.58 -0.95 -8.79
C ASN A 159 0.63 -1.16 -9.70
N THR A 160 0.84 -2.40 -10.12
CA THR A 160 1.90 -2.82 -11.04
C THR A 160 1.41 -3.01 -12.48
N ALA A 161 0.17 -2.61 -12.79
CA ALA A 161 -0.41 -2.77 -14.13
C ALA A 161 0.37 -2.00 -15.22
N ASN A 162 1.06 -0.94 -14.82
CA ASN A 162 1.88 -0.11 -15.72
C ASN A 162 3.36 -0.53 -15.75
N TYR A 163 3.72 -1.63 -15.08
CA TYR A 163 5.07 -2.15 -15.13
C TYR A 163 5.36 -2.78 -16.49
N VAL A 164 6.59 -2.60 -16.95
CA VAL A 164 7.05 -3.15 -18.23
C VAL A 164 7.20 -4.67 -18.11
N ASP A 165 7.79 -5.12 -17.01
CA ASP A 165 7.92 -6.53 -16.67
C ASP A 165 7.95 -6.73 -15.15
N PRO A 166 6.78 -6.92 -14.50
CA PRO A 166 6.70 -7.09 -13.06
C PRO A 166 7.35 -8.40 -12.54
N THR A 167 7.75 -9.31 -13.44
CA THR A 167 8.41 -10.56 -13.08
C THR A 167 9.92 -10.42 -12.90
N THR A 168 10.50 -9.33 -13.39
CA THR A 168 11.92 -8.99 -13.22
C THR A 168 12.11 -7.74 -12.39
N LYS A 169 13.34 -7.51 -11.93
CA LYS A 169 13.73 -6.23 -11.33
C LYS A 169 14.54 -5.45 -12.34
N ASN A 170 13.92 -4.40 -12.89
CA ASN A 170 14.47 -3.61 -13.96
C ASN A 170 14.38 -2.09 -13.67
N ASN A 171 15.19 -1.33 -14.36
CA ASN A 171 15.30 0.11 -14.17
C ASN A 171 14.01 0.88 -14.52
N LEU A 172 13.25 0.44 -15.52
CA LEU A 172 12.03 1.12 -15.96
C LEU A 172 10.91 0.97 -14.93
N ASP A 173 10.78 -0.21 -14.35
CA ASP A 173 9.80 -0.46 -13.28
C ASP A 173 10.25 0.14 -11.94
N LEU A 174 11.56 0.30 -11.69
CA LEU A 174 12.06 1.11 -10.58
C LEU A 174 11.58 2.57 -10.68
N VAL A 175 11.60 3.14 -11.90
CA VAL A 175 11.03 4.49 -12.13
C VAL A 175 9.55 4.52 -11.81
N LYS A 176 8.76 3.54 -12.30
CA LYS A 176 7.31 3.48 -12.01
C LYS A 176 7.01 3.34 -10.52
N TRP A 177 7.81 2.55 -9.81
CA TRP A 177 7.74 2.45 -8.36
C TRP A 177 8.00 3.80 -7.68
N ALA A 178 9.07 4.48 -8.05
CA ALA A 178 9.44 5.76 -7.47
C ALA A 178 8.41 6.86 -7.77
N GLU A 179 7.93 6.95 -9.01
CA GLU A 179 6.86 7.86 -9.39
C GLU A 179 5.58 7.61 -8.61
N ASN A 180 5.15 6.34 -8.51
CA ASN A 180 3.99 5.98 -7.69
C ASN A 180 4.18 6.37 -6.22
N ALA A 181 5.37 6.20 -5.66
CA ALA A 181 5.65 6.60 -4.29
C ALA A 181 5.50 8.12 -4.09
N ALA A 182 6.01 8.93 -5.04
CA ALA A 182 5.85 10.38 -5.02
C ALA A 182 4.39 10.82 -5.22
N ASP A 183 3.68 10.22 -6.18
CA ASP A 183 2.27 10.54 -6.49
C ASP A 183 1.32 10.18 -5.35
N LYS A 184 1.60 9.09 -4.64
CA LYS A 184 0.84 8.65 -3.46
C LYS A 184 1.25 9.36 -2.18
N GLY A 185 2.26 10.23 -2.21
CA GLY A 185 2.74 10.98 -1.06
C GLY A 185 3.26 10.08 0.06
N TRP A 186 4.12 9.10 -0.29
CA TRP A 186 4.75 8.26 0.72
C TRP A 186 5.53 9.10 1.71
N GLY A 187 5.49 8.71 2.98
CA GLY A 187 6.23 9.36 4.03
C GLY A 187 7.70 8.96 4.07
N TYR A 188 8.47 9.71 4.85
CA TYR A 188 9.83 9.33 5.18
C TYR A 188 9.93 8.88 6.64
N VAL A 189 10.40 7.66 6.84
CA VAL A 189 10.78 7.14 8.17
C VAL A 189 12.05 6.33 8.01
N TRP A 190 13.07 6.67 8.80
CA TRP A 190 14.36 6.01 8.74
C TRP A 190 14.25 4.50 9.00
N GLY A 191 14.87 3.71 8.14
CA GLY A 191 14.86 2.25 8.22
C GLY A 191 13.58 1.60 7.67
N THR A 192 12.74 2.33 6.91
CA THR A 192 11.60 1.76 6.20
C THR A 192 11.86 1.66 4.70
N TYR A 193 11.10 0.80 4.02
CA TYR A 193 11.36 0.41 2.62
C TYR A 193 10.07 0.16 1.83
N GLY A 194 9.12 1.07 1.93
CA GLY A 194 7.86 1.01 1.20
C GLY A 194 6.74 0.24 1.91
N SER A 195 6.92 -0.13 3.16
CA SER A 195 5.86 -0.74 3.97
C SER A 195 4.86 0.30 4.45
N VAL A 196 3.61 -0.10 4.66
CA VAL A 196 2.63 0.73 5.36
C VAL A 196 3.08 0.88 6.81
N LEU A 197 3.15 2.12 7.28
CA LEU A 197 3.56 2.44 8.64
C LEU A 197 2.38 2.28 9.60
N ASP A 198 2.34 1.19 10.32
CA ASP A 198 1.42 0.99 11.46
C ASP A 198 2.09 1.36 12.78
N ASN A 199 1.32 1.33 13.87
CA ASN A 199 1.85 1.62 15.21
C ASN A 199 2.98 0.66 15.60
N SER A 200 2.87 -0.62 15.27
CA SER A 200 3.86 -1.64 15.63
C SER A 200 5.19 -1.39 14.91
N LEU A 201 5.15 -1.08 13.61
CA LEU A 201 6.35 -0.74 12.85
C LEU A 201 6.96 0.56 13.35
N LEU A 202 6.15 1.58 13.61
CA LEU A 202 6.65 2.86 14.13
C LEU A 202 7.31 2.68 15.50
N ASP A 203 6.69 1.98 16.44
CA ASP A 203 7.24 1.73 17.78
C ASP A 203 8.55 0.93 17.70
N SER A 204 8.64 -0.02 16.76
CA SER A 204 9.87 -0.74 16.45
C SER A 204 10.95 0.21 15.92
N LYS A 205 10.62 1.14 15.01
CA LYS A 205 11.56 2.09 14.46
C LYS A 205 12.01 3.15 15.47
N ILE A 206 11.13 3.60 16.36
CA ILE A 206 11.48 4.47 17.48
C ILE A 206 12.50 3.79 18.41
N THR A 207 12.29 2.50 18.69
CA THR A 207 13.22 1.73 19.52
C THR A 207 14.58 1.53 18.83
N GLN A 208 14.57 1.28 17.52
CA GLN A 208 15.78 1.01 16.73
C GLN A 208 16.58 2.29 16.43
N TYR A 209 15.88 3.42 16.23
CA TYR A 209 16.45 4.70 15.82
C TYR A 209 15.88 5.85 16.68
N PRO A 210 16.26 5.92 17.96
CA PRO A 210 15.65 6.86 18.90
C PRO A 210 15.91 8.33 18.55
N GLU A 211 17.01 8.66 17.89
CA GLU A 211 17.32 10.03 17.49
C GLU A 211 16.64 10.40 16.17
N GLU A 212 16.73 9.55 15.14
CA GLU A 212 16.23 9.81 13.78
C GLU A 212 14.72 9.69 13.69
N VAL A 213 14.12 8.75 14.44
CA VAL A 213 12.68 8.47 14.43
C VAL A 213 12.02 8.94 15.72
N GLY A 214 12.54 8.55 16.88
CA GLY A 214 11.97 8.92 18.18
C GLY A 214 11.92 10.43 18.40
N GLY A 215 12.96 11.16 18.01
CA GLY A 215 12.99 12.62 18.08
C GLY A 215 11.94 13.33 17.19
N LYS A 216 11.31 12.60 16.26
CA LYS A 216 10.31 13.10 15.31
C LYS A 216 8.96 12.37 15.41
N GLU A 217 8.77 11.58 16.46
CA GLU A 217 7.60 10.70 16.63
C GLU A 217 6.28 11.42 16.42
N GLN A 218 6.08 12.58 17.05
CA GLN A 218 4.83 13.32 16.94
C GLN A 218 4.52 13.65 15.47
N PHE A 219 5.49 14.22 14.75
CA PHE A 219 5.32 14.56 13.33
C PHE A 219 5.00 13.33 12.48
N ILE A 220 5.70 12.22 12.73
CA ILE A 220 5.52 10.98 11.99
C ILE A 220 4.12 10.40 12.24
N ARG A 221 3.65 10.40 13.49
CA ARG A 221 2.30 9.92 13.82
C ARG A 221 1.21 10.77 13.15
N GLU A 222 1.38 12.08 13.12
CA GLU A 222 0.39 13.00 12.54
C GLU A 222 0.36 12.95 11.00
N ASN A 223 1.49 12.69 10.33
CA ASN A 223 1.60 12.85 8.88
C ASN A 223 1.79 11.54 8.10
N TRP A 224 2.47 10.54 8.70
CA TRP A 224 2.89 9.33 7.99
C TRP A 224 2.24 8.04 8.47
N LEU A 225 1.59 8.03 9.63
CA LEU A 225 0.90 6.83 10.10
C LEU A 225 -0.16 6.41 9.07
N TRP A 226 -0.21 5.10 8.79
CA TRP A 226 -1.07 4.46 7.79
C TRP A 226 -0.74 4.79 6.32
N LYS A 227 0.31 5.54 6.06
CA LYS A 227 0.87 5.69 4.72
C LYS A 227 2.04 4.73 4.51
N ARG A 228 2.40 4.48 3.26
CA ARG A 228 3.67 3.83 2.98
C ARG A 228 4.81 4.79 3.28
N THR A 229 5.92 4.25 3.77
CA THR A 229 7.10 5.03 4.14
C THR A 229 8.36 4.35 3.64
N ALA A 230 9.35 5.16 3.24
CA ALA A 230 10.68 4.70 2.89
C ALA A 230 11.72 5.73 3.34
N ASP A 231 12.92 5.29 3.71
CA ASP A 231 14.08 6.16 3.71
C ASP A 231 14.71 6.25 2.31
N CYS A 232 15.77 7.02 2.15
CA CYS A 232 16.36 7.29 0.84
C CYS A 232 16.75 5.99 0.10
N VAL A 233 17.51 5.12 0.73
CA VAL A 233 17.91 3.84 0.14
C VAL A 233 16.81 2.79 0.24
N GLY A 234 15.93 2.91 1.21
CA GLY A 234 14.75 2.06 1.40
C GLY A 234 13.76 2.16 0.25
N LEU A 235 13.67 3.32 -0.41
CA LEU A 235 12.87 3.47 -1.62
C LEU A 235 13.35 2.53 -2.74
N ILE A 236 14.66 2.39 -2.92
CA ILE A 236 15.28 1.49 -3.91
C ILE A 236 15.20 0.02 -3.47
N LYS A 237 15.60 -0.27 -2.23
CA LYS A 237 15.55 -1.64 -1.67
C LYS A 237 14.13 -2.17 -1.66
N GLY A 238 13.18 -1.31 -1.31
CA GLY A 238 11.75 -1.64 -1.29
C GLY A 238 11.25 -2.15 -2.63
N TYR A 239 11.62 -1.51 -3.73
CA TYR A 239 11.32 -2.01 -5.07
C TYR A 239 11.90 -3.40 -5.32
N SER A 240 13.18 -3.59 -5.01
CA SER A 240 13.84 -4.89 -5.22
C SER A 240 13.22 -6.00 -4.39
N TRP A 241 12.80 -5.72 -3.17
CA TRP A 241 12.21 -6.68 -2.23
C TRP A 241 10.70 -6.87 -2.38
N TYR A 242 10.03 -5.98 -3.12
CA TYR A 242 8.58 -6.07 -3.32
C TYR A 242 8.24 -7.20 -4.29
N ASP A 243 7.37 -8.08 -3.88
CA ASP A 243 6.80 -9.15 -4.70
C ASP A 243 5.41 -8.70 -5.20
N ALA A 244 5.29 -8.53 -6.52
CA ALA A 244 4.08 -7.99 -7.15
C ALA A 244 2.90 -8.97 -7.11
N GLU A 245 3.16 -10.27 -7.10
CA GLU A 245 2.13 -11.31 -7.06
C GLU A 245 1.49 -11.41 -5.66
N THR A 246 2.35 -11.45 -4.63
CA THR A 246 1.88 -11.55 -3.24
C THR A 246 1.62 -10.20 -2.58
N GLN A 247 1.97 -9.08 -3.23
CA GLN A 247 1.89 -7.72 -2.70
C GLN A 247 2.66 -7.53 -1.38
N LYS A 248 3.76 -8.28 -1.18
CA LYS A 248 4.55 -8.29 0.04
C LYS A 248 5.99 -7.86 -0.21
N THR A 249 6.58 -7.25 0.80
CA THR A 249 8.02 -6.99 0.81
C THR A 249 8.74 -8.19 1.42
N LEU A 250 9.55 -8.84 0.60
CA LEU A 250 10.36 -10.01 0.97
C LEU A 250 11.79 -9.53 1.22
N LEU A 251 12.10 -9.23 2.47
CA LEU A 251 13.41 -8.68 2.89
C LEU A 251 14.57 -9.49 2.33
N VAL A 252 15.60 -8.78 1.86
CA VAL A 252 16.84 -9.36 1.32
C VAL A 252 16.59 -10.33 0.15
N SER A 253 15.49 -10.15 -0.59
CA SER A 253 15.20 -10.92 -1.79
C SER A 253 15.87 -10.33 -3.04
N ASN A 254 15.82 -11.07 -4.16
CA ASN A 254 16.35 -10.67 -5.47
C ASN A 254 17.83 -10.25 -5.45
N GLY A 255 18.61 -10.79 -4.52
CA GLY A 255 20.03 -10.48 -4.38
C GLY A 255 20.35 -9.11 -3.79
N MET A 256 19.35 -8.25 -3.51
CA MET A 256 19.54 -6.94 -2.93
C MET A 256 19.80 -7.06 -1.42
N PRO A 257 21.01 -6.71 -0.94
CA PRO A 257 21.33 -6.74 0.48
C PRO A 257 20.68 -5.56 1.23
N ASP A 258 20.58 -5.68 2.56
CA ASP A 258 20.15 -4.57 3.42
C ASP A 258 21.37 -3.68 3.75
N ILE A 259 21.59 -2.68 2.91
CA ILE A 259 22.73 -1.75 2.97
C ILE A 259 22.27 -0.30 2.93
N GLY A 260 23.14 0.61 3.40
CA GLY A 260 22.95 2.05 3.31
C GLY A 260 23.27 2.63 1.93
N ALA A 261 22.96 3.92 1.74
CA ALA A 261 23.17 4.64 0.48
C ALA A 261 24.65 4.65 0.04
N ASP A 262 25.56 4.89 0.99
CA ASP A 262 27.00 4.95 0.69
C ASP A 262 27.55 3.58 0.29
N THR A 263 27.17 2.53 1.02
CA THR A 263 27.54 1.15 0.67
C THR A 263 26.95 0.72 -0.66
N MET A 264 25.73 1.17 -1.02
CA MET A 264 25.15 0.90 -2.33
C MET A 264 25.98 1.55 -3.45
N TYR A 265 26.39 2.81 -3.25
CA TYR A 265 27.30 3.48 -4.18
C TYR A 265 28.66 2.79 -4.27
N GLU A 266 29.26 2.38 -3.14
CA GLU A 266 30.53 1.68 -3.12
C GLU A 266 30.47 0.37 -3.93
N ASN A 267 29.41 -0.40 -3.76
CA ASN A 267 29.20 -1.71 -4.38
C ASN A 267 28.80 -1.65 -5.86
N ALA A 268 28.38 -0.49 -6.38
CA ALA A 268 28.00 -0.35 -7.78
C ALA A 268 29.21 -0.52 -8.69
N THR A 269 29.04 -1.32 -9.74
CA THR A 269 30.08 -1.56 -10.77
C THR A 269 30.11 -0.47 -11.82
N GLU A 270 28.93 -0.02 -12.25
CA GLU A 270 28.75 1.07 -13.21
C GLU A 270 28.36 2.34 -12.47
N LYS A 271 29.22 3.35 -12.50
CA LYS A 271 29.03 4.65 -11.85
C LYS A 271 29.95 5.72 -12.40
N GLY A 272 29.58 6.98 -12.21
CA GLY A 272 30.38 8.11 -12.67
C GLY A 272 30.05 9.41 -11.96
N SER A 273 30.79 10.48 -12.30
CA SER A 273 30.45 11.83 -11.85
C SER A 273 29.08 12.26 -12.36
N ILE A 274 28.35 13.02 -11.56
CA ILE A 274 27.03 13.53 -11.94
C ILE A 274 27.05 14.34 -13.24
N ASP A 275 28.16 15.02 -13.53
CA ASP A 275 28.35 15.79 -14.76
C ASP A 275 28.35 14.92 -16.04
N THR A 276 28.46 13.60 -15.87
CA THR A 276 28.51 12.61 -16.95
C THR A 276 27.31 11.67 -16.93
N ILE A 277 26.27 12.00 -16.21
CA ILE A 277 25.09 11.14 -16.11
C ILE A 277 24.50 10.89 -17.50
N PRO A 278 24.38 9.62 -17.94
CA PRO A 278 23.70 9.32 -19.21
C PRO A 278 22.18 9.44 -19.04
N GLU A 279 21.48 9.66 -20.14
CA GLU A 279 20.02 9.73 -20.18
C GLU A 279 19.40 8.31 -20.08
N ILE A 280 19.67 7.63 -18.99
CA ILE A 280 19.17 6.29 -18.70
C ILE A 280 18.25 6.37 -17.49
N LEU A 281 16.99 6.01 -17.68
CA LEU A 281 15.99 6.00 -16.60
C LEU A 281 16.34 4.96 -15.54
N GLY A 282 16.05 5.29 -14.27
CA GLY A 282 16.24 4.39 -13.15
C GLY A 282 17.68 4.28 -12.64
N LEU A 283 18.60 5.10 -13.17
CA LEU A 283 19.89 5.29 -12.51
C LEU A 283 19.65 5.87 -11.11
N ALA A 284 20.47 5.47 -10.14
CA ALA A 284 20.49 6.19 -8.89
C ALA A 284 21.44 7.39 -8.97
N VAL A 285 21.06 8.47 -8.30
CA VAL A 285 21.91 9.64 -8.07
C VAL A 285 22.29 9.70 -6.60
N TRP A 286 23.56 9.94 -6.31
CA TRP A 286 24.13 9.81 -4.98
C TRP A 286 24.94 11.04 -4.57
N LYS A 287 24.85 11.35 -3.29
CA LYS A 287 25.77 12.17 -2.52
C LYS A 287 25.99 11.52 -1.15
N GLU A 288 27.02 11.87 -0.43
CA GLU A 288 27.33 11.29 0.88
C GLU A 288 26.08 11.25 1.78
N GLY A 289 25.73 10.06 2.26
CA GLY A 289 24.59 9.80 3.12
C GLY A 289 23.22 9.85 2.46
N HIS A 290 23.11 10.08 1.14
CA HIS A 290 21.81 10.20 0.47
C HIS A 290 21.80 9.67 -0.96
N ILE A 291 20.63 9.16 -1.41
CA ILE A 291 20.43 8.58 -2.73
C ILE A 291 19.01 8.86 -3.24
N GLY A 292 18.88 9.08 -4.53
CA GLY A 292 17.61 9.24 -5.25
C GLY A 292 17.58 8.43 -6.53
N ILE A 293 16.46 8.45 -7.24
CA ILE A 293 16.23 7.71 -8.49
C ILE A 293 16.02 8.73 -9.60
N TYR A 294 16.88 8.70 -10.62
CA TYR A 294 16.73 9.51 -11.84
C TYR A 294 15.56 9.00 -12.67
N ILE A 295 14.63 9.87 -12.98
CA ILE A 295 13.40 9.54 -13.70
C ILE A 295 13.33 10.16 -15.10
N GLY A 296 14.46 10.72 -15.60
CA GLY A 296 14.56 11.37 -16.90
C GLY A 296 14.33 12.87 -16.86
N ASP A 297 14.63 13.52 -17.98
CA ASP A 297 14.38 14.96 -18.19
C ASP A 297 14.92 15.86 -17.06
N GLY A 298 16.04 15.49 -16.45
CA GLY A 298 16.65 16.22 -15.35
C GLY A 298 15.84 16.18 -14.04
N ASN A 299 15.02 15.15 -13.82
CA ASN A 299 14.21 14.96 -12.62
C ASN A 299 14.66 13.74 -11.82
N VAL A 300 14.47 13.83 -10.51
CA VAL A 300 14.78 12.79 -9.53
C VAL A 300 13.58 12.56 -8.62
N VAL A 301 13.30 11.32 -8.28
CA VAL A 301 12.45 10.99 -7.13
C VAL A 301 13.33 10.55 -5.98
N GLU A 302 13.11 11.15 -4.83
CA GLU A 302 13.89 10.85 -3.62
C GLU A 302 13.00 10.82 -2.37
N ALA A 303 13.30 9.93 -1.44
CA ALA A 303 12.77 10.03 -0.09
C ALA A 303 13.61 11.07 0.66
N TYR A 304 13.13 12.31 0.61
CA TYR A 304 13.89 13.52 0.94
C TYR A 304 14.21 13.66 2.43
N GLY A 305 13.23 13.36 3.27
CA GLY A 305 13.36 13.46 4.72
C GLY A 305 12.00 13.49 5.41
N THR A 306 12.00 13.43 6.73
CA THR A 306 10.79 13.21 7.55
C THR A 306 9.69 14.24 7.28
N GLU A 307 10.04 15.51 7.03
CA GLU A 307 9.04 16.57 6.87
C GLU A 307 8.43 16.61 5.46
N ARG A 308 9.08 16.01 4.47
CA ARG A 308 8.66 16.11 3.05
C ARG A 308 8.23 14.78 2.45
N GLY A 309 8.66 13.65 3.01
CA GLY A 309 8.39 12.32 2.48
C GLY A 309 9.09 12.06 1.14
N VAL A 310 8.44 11.31 0.26
CA VAL A 310 8.93 11.00 -1.09
C VAL A 310 8.41 12.06 -2.06
N ILE A 311 9.33 12.71 -2.76
CA ILE A 311 9.02 13.86 -3.63
C ILE A 311 9.82 13.80 -4.93
N ARG A 312 9.37 14.59 -5.92
CA ARG A 312 10.15 14.91 -7.12
C ARG A 312 10.97 16.18 -6.89
N THR A 313 12.21 16.14 -7.33
CA THR A 313 13.14 17.29 -7.30
C THR A 313 13.86 17.42 -8.65
N ALA A 314 14.37 18.62 -8.95
CA ALA A 314 15.24 18.76 -10.08
C ALA A 314 16.63 18.18 -9.78
N LEU A 315 17.22 17.48 -10.72
CA LEU A 315 18.58 16.93 -10.62
C LEU A 315 19.59 18.02 -10.23
N ALA A 316 19.48 19.19 -10.85
CA ALA A 316 20.37 20.32 -10.63
C ALA A 316 20.30 20.89 -9.19
N ASP A 317 19.18 20.72 -8.49
CA ASP A 317 18.98 21.28 -7.16
C ASP A 317 19.34 20.30 -6.02
N GLY A 318 19.58 19.02 -6.37
CA GLY A 318 19.80 17.96 -5.38
C GLY A 318 21.20 17.95 -4.75
N GLY A 319 22.16 18.65 -5.35
CA GLY A 319 23.57 18.63 -4.90
C GLY A 319 24.21 17.26 -5.03
N TRP A 320 23.73 16.47 -5.99
CA TRP A 320 24.26 15.15 -6.31
C TRP A 320 25.69 15.23 -6.80
N THR A 321 26.50 14.22 -6.49
CA THR A 321 27.93 14.17 -6.88
C THR A 321 28.21 13.07 -7.87
N HIS A 322 27.47 11.98 -7.81
CA HIS A 322 27.66 10.82 -8.68
C HIS A 322 26.33 10.20 -9.11
N TRP A 323 26.41 9.43 -10.17
CA TRP A 323 25.35 8.51 -10.62
C TRP A 323 25.86 7.06 -10.53
N LEU A 324 24.94 6.08 -10.45
CA LEU A 324 25.26 4.66 -10.46
C LEU A 324 24.11 3.82 -11.01
N GLU A 325 24.46 2.68 -11.60
CA GLU A 325 23.50 1.60 -11.78
C GLU A 325 23.23 0.92 -10.44
N VAL A 326 21.94 0.79 -10.09
CA VAL A 326 21.54 0.12 -8.87
C VAL A 326 21.91 -1.35 -8.93
N PRO A 327 22.68 -1.89 -7.98
CA PRO A 327 23.02 -3.31 -7.97
C PRO A 327 21.77 -4.21 -7.95
N CYS A 328 21.85 -5.38 -8.57
CA CYS A 328 20.77 -6.39 -8.62
C CYS A 328 19.50 -5.95 -9.37
N ILE A 329 19.61 -4.92 -10.20
CA ILE A 329 18.54 -4.44 -11.10
C ILE A 329 19.07 -4.53 -12.53
N SER A 330 18.25 -5.04 -13.45
CA SER A 330 18.59 -5.09 -14.88
C SER A 330 18.33 -3.74 -15.54
N TYR A 331 19.25 -3.27 -16.36
CA TYR A 331 19.10 -2.06 -17.14
C TYR A 331 18.70 -2.40 -18.56
N ASN A 332 17.48 -2.09 -18.92
CA ASN A 332 16.94 -2.27 -20.27
C ASN A 332 17.05 -0.93 -21.01
N GLU A 333 17.50 -0.97 -22.26
CA GLU A 333 17.46 0.19 -23.14
C GLU A 333 15.98 0.54 -23.42
N GLN A 334 15.66 1.83 -23.44
CA GLN A 334 14.37 2.28 -23.96
C GLN A 334 14.35 2.04 -25.46
N GLU A 335 13.36 1.34 -25.99
CA GLU A 335 13.08 1.40 -27.42
C GLU A 335 12.70 2.85 -27.73
N GLU A 336 13.55 3.54 -28.49
CA GLU A 336 13.20 4.84 -29.06
C GLU A 336 11.94 4.65 -29.90
N THR A 337 10.80 5.08 -29.38
CA THR A 337 9.57 5.20 -30.17
C THR A 337 9.79 6.34 -31.17
N SER A 338 10.21 5.95 -32.36
CA SER A 338 10.33 6.81 -33.53
C SER A 338 8.96 7.27 -34.08
#